data_d94ade8b319d31937a0f50e9624eccbf
#
_entry.id   d94ade8b319d31937a0f50e9624eccbf
#
_cell.length_a   1.000
_cell.length_b   1.000
_cell.length_c   1.000
_cell.angle_alpha   90.00
_cell.angle_beta   90.00
_cell.angle_gamma   90.00
#
_symmetry.space_group_name_H-M   'P 1'
#
loop_
_entity.id
_entity.type
_entity.pdbx_description
1 polymer ?
#
loop_
_entity_poly.entity_id
_entity_poly.type
_entity_poly.pdbx_seq_one_letter_code
_entity_poly.pdbx_strand_id
1 'polypeptide(L)'
;MKFYFTNVLLSLLAASSLITGLSGCNSNNSNASAKTQQEVKEVKIGGSSSTYPIMKILTDAYSAKVTTTTANFAAPSQSEAAIAGVKEGVFDVASISKQVKPEEKDNNLDYYEVAQDALLVATHPSVKGVTNLTTENLKAIYSGKMTNWKQLGGSDAKIVVLDRPEDESAKKLLRKHYLGESLKNSPNAVVMRKENDLITAIQNTQHSIGAFSLGYAVSNKVPVNKLSLDGIEPTPDNIRSKKYKMVRHISLVSPKTPKPAAKEMINFALSAEATKILSKSGFVSSSQK
;
A
#
# COMPACT_ATOMS: atom_id res chain seq x y z
N MET A 1 -27.45 -44.09 -7.23
CA MET A 1 -26.34 -45.06 -7.26
C MET A 1 -25.59 -44.94 -5.92
N LYS A 2 -25.75 -45.95 -5.07
CA LYS A 2 -25.20 -46.04 -3.70
C LYS A 2 -23.76 -46.56 -3.78
N PHE A 3 -22.80 -45.95 -3.05
CA PHE A 3 -21.54 -46.62 -2.64
C PHE A 3 -21.12 -46.02 -1.28
N TYR A 4 -21.29 -46.72 -0.29
CA TYR A 4 -20.62 -47.57 0.67
C TYR A 4 -19.46 -46.92 1.45
N PHE A 5 -19.73 -46.76 2.76
CA PHE A 5 -18.79 -46.55 3.85
C PHE A 5 -17.90 -47.80 4.05
N THR A 6 -16.64 -47.61 4.37
CA THR A 6 -15.83 -48.65 5.02
C THR A 6 -15.04 -48.02 6.17
N ASN A 7 -15.49 -48.32 7.39
CA ASN A 7 -14.75 -48.17 8.64
C ASN A 7 -13.68 -49.28 8.73
N VAL A 8 -12.46 -48.91 9.14
CA VAL A 8 -11.50 -49.87 9.71
C VAL A 8 -11.03 -49.34 11.06
N LEU A 9 -11.54 -50.01 12.10
CA LEU A 9 -10.99 -50.02 13.46
C LEU A 9 -9.99 -51.20 13.56
N LEU A 10 -8.85 -51.01 14.22
CA LEU A 10 -8.09 -51.99 15.01
C LEU A 10 -6.87 -51.25 15.59
N SER A 11 -6.65 -51.19 16.80
CA SER A 11 -6.62 -51.95 18.07
C SER A 11 -5.24 -51.75 18.72
N LEU A 12 -5.31 -51.43 20.02
CA LEU A 12 -4.26 -51.30 21.03
C LEU A 12 -3.22 -52.44 21.02
N LEU A 13 -1.98 -52.09 21.39
CA LEU A 13 -1.15 -52.95 22.23
C LEU A 13 -0.21 -52.10 23.10
N ALA A 14 -0.40 -52.20 24.39
CA ALA A 14 0.48 -51.70 25.44
C ALA A 14 1.64 -52.67 25.65
N ALA A 15 2.83 -52.18 25.82
CA ALA A 15 3.95 -52.92 26.41
C ALA A 15 4.74 -52.04 27.35
N SER A 16 4.55 -52.27 28.63
CA SER A 16 5.32 -51.77 29.75
C SER A 16 6.68 -52.50 29.81
N SER A 17 7.77 -51.78 29.95
CA SER A 17 9.01 -52.37 30.48
C SER A 17 9.73 -51.32 31.36
N LEU A 18 9.62 -51.56 32.67
CA LEU A 18 10.50 -51.00 33.67
C LEU A 18 11.92 -51.55 33.49
N ILE A 19 12.91 -50.68 33.42
CA ILE A 19 14.29 -51.03 33.73
C ILE A 19 14.81 -49.97 34.66
N THR A 20 15.03 -50.35 35.91
CA THR A 20 15.84 -49.67 36.94
C THR A 20 17.31 -49.93 36.66
N GLY A 21 18.14 -48.91 36.67
CA GLY A 21 19.59 -49.02 36.52
C GLY A 21 20.36 -47.78 36.99
N LEU A 22 20.79 -47.81 38.19
CA LEU A 22 21.85 -47.18 38.97
C LEU A 22 22.79 -46.17 38.27
N SER A 23 22.88 -45.02 38.98
CA SER A 23 24.04 -44.21 39.37
C SER A 23 25.33 -44.29 38.53
N GLY A 24 25.68 -43.14 37.98
CA GLY A 24 27.03 -42.79 37.55
C GLY A 24 27.19 -41.26 37.51
N CYS A 25 27.68 -40.68 38.59
CA CYS A 25 28.20 -39.30 38.57
C CYS A 25 29.40 -39.25 37.62
N ASN A 26 29.31 -38.51 36.54
CA ASN A 26 30.48 -38.04 35.85
C ASN A 26 30.29 -36.56 35.52
N SER A 27 30.98 -35.73 36.28
CA SER A 27 31.10 -34.28 36.04
C SER A 27 31.94 -34.06 34.77
N ASN A 28 31.26 -33.84 33.66
CA ASN A 28 31.88 -33.19 32.50
C ASN A 28 31.18 -31.89 32.23
N ASN A 29 31.87 -30.83 32.53
CA ASN A 29 31.57 -29.44 32.27
C ASN A 29 31.46 -29.22 30.75
N SER A 30 30.29 -29.46 30.18
CA SER A 30 29.95 -29.08 28.81
C SER A 30 29.26 -27.72 28.90
N ASN A 31 30.05 -26.67 28.66
CA ASN A 31 29.52 -25.37 28.30
C ASN A 31 28.66 -25.52 27.05
N ALA A 32 27.46 -26.02 27.19
CA ALA A 32 26.40 -25.83 26.22
C ALA A 32 26.01 -24.35 26.26
N SER A 33 26.62 -23.55 25.40
CA SER A 33 26.11 -22.22 25.06
C SER A 33 24.66 -22.40 24.65
N ALA A 34 23.76 -22.18 25.58
CA ALA A 34 22.36 -22.02 25.28
C ALA A 34 22.29 -20.85 24.30
N LYS A 35 22.21 -21.12 23.01
CA LYS A 35 21.74 -20.14 22.02
C LYS A 35 20.37 -19.71 22.51
N THR A 36 20.31 -18.59 23.21
CA THR A 36 19.06 -17.93 23.53
C THR A 36 18.38 -17.71 22.18
N GLN A 37 17.38 -18.49 21.85
CA GLN A 37 16.52 -18.22 20.72
C GLN A 37 15.89 -16.86 21.01
N GLN A 38 16.37 -15.84 20.32
CA GLN A 38 15.86 -14.49 20.46
C GLN A 38 14.41 -14.54 19.94
N GLU A 39 13.44 -14.31 20.82
CA GLU A 39 12.02 -14.35 20.50
C GLU A 39 11.74 -13.31 19.41
N VAL A 40 11.26 -13.77 18.26
CA VAL A 40 10.89 -12.90 17.13
C VAL A 40 9.59 -12.20 17.50
N LYS A 41 9.66 -10.89 17.64
CA LYS A 41 8.51 -10.04 17.92
C LYS A 41 7.70 -9.82 16.64
N GLU A 42 6.38 -9.87 16.74
CA GLU A 42 5.46 -9.61 15.64
C GLU A 42 4.85 -8.22 15.76
N VAL A 43 4.77 -7.48 14.66
CA VAL A 43 3.99 -6.24 14.53
C VAL A 43 2.90 -6.46 13.51
N LYS A 44 1.63 -6.41 13.97
CA LYS A 44 0.45 -6.56 13.12
C LYS A 44 0.09 -5.24 12.49
N ILE A 45 0.10 -5.20 11.16
CA ILE A 45 -0.13 -3.98 10.37
C ILE A 45 -1.43 -4.10 9.59
N GLY A 46 -2.38 -3.23 9.88
CA GLY A 46 -3.55 -2.99 9.03
C GLY A 46 -3.33 -1.82 8.09
N GLY A 47 -4.13 -1.69 7.04
CA GLY A 47 -4.02 -0.52 6.19
C GLY A 47 -4.84 -0.52 4.92
N SER A 48 -4.88 0.65 4.29
CA SER A 48 -5.47 0.86 2.98
C SER A 48 -4.61 0.18 1.90
N SER A 49 -5.25 -0.39 0.87
CA SER A 49 -4.55 -0.98 -0.29
C SER A 49 -3.57 -0.02 -0.94
N SER A 50 -3.86 1.27 -0.89
CA SER A 50 -3.05 2.34 -1.48
C SER A 50 -1.79 2.67 -0.69
N THR A 51 -1.69 2.28 0.60
CA THR A 51 -0.50 2.49 1.43
C THR A 51 0.45 1.29 1.42
N TYR A 52 0.00 0.14 0.92
CA TYR A 52 0.78 -1.09 0.94
C TYR A 52 2.17 -0.97 0.29
N PRO A 53 2.33 -0.33 -0.88
CA PRO A 53 3.66 -0.19 -1.50
C PRO A 53 4.67 0.55 -0.63
N ILE A 54 4.27 1.66 -0.01
CA ILE A 54 5.16 2.44 0.87
C ILE A 54 5.47 1.69 2.17
N MET A 55 4.46 1.00 2.73
CA MET A 55 4.66 0.19 3.93
C MET A 55 5.62 -0.96 3.67
N LYS A 56 5.53 -1.62 2.51
CA LYS A 56 6.47 -2.67 2.15
C LYS A 56 7.90 -2.14 2.04
N ILE A 57 8.12 -1.00 1.42
CA ILE A 57 9.44 -0.35 1.34
C ILE A 57 10.01 -0.08 2.75
N LEU A 58 9.18 0.47 3.64
CA LEU A 58 9.59 0.78 5.02
C LEU A 58 9.88 -0.47 5.84
N THR A 59 9.02 -1.49 5.76
CA THR A 59 9.20 -2.72 6.54
C THR A 59 10.34 -3.58 6.01
N ASP A 60 10.55 -3.65 4.70
CA ASP A 60 11.71 -4.35 4.12
C ASP A 60 13.02 -3.69 4.59
N ALA A 61 13.09 -2.35 4.56
CA ALA A 61 14.26 -1.61 5.02
C ALA A 61 14.47 -1.75 6.53
N TYR A 62 13.41 -1.77 7.33
CA TYR A 62 13.48 -2.01 8.77
C TYR A 62 13.97 -3.43 9.08
N SER A 63 13.37 -4.44 8.44
CA SER A 63 13.72 -5.86 8.67
C SER A 63 15.13 -6.21 8.22
N ALA A 64 15.70 -5.49 7.26
CA ALA A 64 17.11 -5.64 6.90
C ALA A 64 18.08 -5.25 8.03
N LYS A 65 17.61 -4.48 9.03
CA LYS A 65 18.40 -4.03 10.20
C LYS A 65 18.01 -4.75 11.48
N VAL A 66 16.73 -5.02 11.65
CA VAL A 66 16.15 -5.57 12.87
C VAL A 66 15.57 -6.94 12.56
N THR A 67 16.39 -7.98 12.72
CA THR A 67 16.01 -9.37 12.42
C THR A 67 15.12 -10.01 13.49
N THR A 68 14.95 -9.34 14.62
CA THR A 68 14.12 -9.80 15.76
C THR A 68 12.67 -9.34 15.71
N THR A 69 12.28 -8.64 14.64
CA THR A 69 10.92 -8.14 14.46
C THR A 69 10.41 -8.51 13.08
N THR A 70 9.22 -9.10 13.02
CA THR A 70 8.52 -9.43 11.78
C THR A 70 7.29 -8.53 11.61
N ALA A 71 7.16 -7.92 10.44
CA ALA A 71 5.97 -7.17 10.06
C ALA A 71 4.96 -8.10 9.40
N ASN A 72 3.76 -8.19 9.97
CA ASN A 72 2.68 -9.05 9.48
C ASN A 72 1.54 -8.18 8.95
N PHE A 73 1.30 -8.24 7.64
CA PHE A 73 0.29 -7.43 6.99
C PHE A 73 -1.06 -8.15 6.94
N ALA A 74 -2.09 -7.48 7.45
CA ALA A 74 -3.47 -7.92 7.24
C ALA A 74 -3.91 -7.71 5.78
N ALA A 75 -5.01 -8.34 5.40
CA ALA A 75 -5.64 -8.06 4.12
C ALA A 75 -5.96 -6.56 3.98
N PRO A 76 -5.68 -5.94 2.81
CA PRO A 76 -5.94 -4.52 2.61
C PRO A 76 -7.41 -4.15 2.85
N SER A 77 -7.63 -3.03 3.54
CA SER A 77 -8.95 -2.48 3.86
C SER A 77 -9.06 -1.01 3.46
N GLN A 78 -10.04 -0.29 3.97
CA GLN A 78 -10.14 1.17 3.90
C GLN A 78 -9.48 1.82 5.12
N SER A 79 -9.12 3.11 5.02
CA SER A 79 -8.45 3.84 6.11
C SER A 79 -9.26 3.82 7.40
N GLU A 80 -10.58 3.96 7.32
CA GLU A 80 -11.49 3.95 8.45
C GLU A 80 -11.50 2.60 9.17
N ALA A 81 -11.58 1.50 8.41
CA ALA A 81 -11.53 0.15 8.96
C ALA A 81 -10.16 -0.15 9.60
N ALA A 82 -9.07 0.34 9.02
CA ALA A 82 -7.74 0.18 9.58
C ALA A 82 -7.58 0.94 10.92
N ILE A 83 -8.12 2.18 11.03
CA ILE A 83 -8.16 2.95 12.28
C ILE A 83 -8.98 2.21 13.34
N ALA A 84 -10.17 1.70 12.98
CA ALA A 84 -11.00 0.92 13.89
C ALA A 84 -10.24 -0.31 14.42
N GLY A 85 -9.54 -1.04 13.56
CA GLY A 85 -8.74 -2.20 13.98
C GLY A 85 -7.62 -1.87 14.96
N VAL A 86 -7.02 -0.66 14.91
CA VAL A 86 -6.07 -0.20 15.94
C VAL A 86 -6.79 0.09 17.24
N LYS A 87 -7.96 0.74 17.20
CA LYS A 87 -8.76 1.04 18.41
C LYS A 87 -9.19 -0.24 19.13
N GLU A 88 -9.51 -1.27 18.38
CA GLU A 88 -9.96 -2.56 18.90
C GLU A 88 -8.78 -3.50 19.25
N GLY A 89 -7.54 -3.08 19.07
CA GLY A 89 -6.35 -3.88 19.36
C GLY A 89 -6.10 -5.03 18.39
N VAL A 90 -6.77 -5.06 17.23
CA VAL A 90 -6.56 -6.05 16.16
C VAL A 90 -5.23 -5.80 15.47
N PHE A 91 -4.87 -4.52 15.27
CA PHE A 91 -3.61 -4.08 14.70
C PHE A 91 -2.77 -3.31 15.71
N ASP A 92 -1.46 -3.48 15.65
CA ASP A 92 -0.50 -2.68 16.42
C ASP A 92 -0.26 -1.32 15.75
N VAL A 93 -0.33 -1.29 14.41
CA VAL A 93 -0.18 -0.10 13.58
C VAL A 93 -1.14 -0.19 12.40
N ALA A 94 -1.74 0.93 12.03
CA ALA A 94 -2.43 1.06 10.75
C ALA A 94 -1.71 2.06 9.84
N SER A 95 -1.77 1.81 8.53
CA SER A 95 -1.35 2.78 7.53
C SER A 95 -2.57 3.31 6.76
N ILE A 96 -2.71 4.62 6.67
CA ILE A 96 -3.86 5.29 6.08
C ILE A 96 -3.45 6.25 4.98
N SER A 97 -4.28 6.41 3.96
CA SER A 97 -4.05 7.26 2.79
C SER A 97 -4.94 8.51 2.80
N LYS A 98 -5.11 9.12 3.96
CA LYS A 98 -5.87 10.37 4.10
C LYS A 98 -5.17 11.33 5.04
N GLN A 99 -5.38 12.63 4.83
CA GLN A 99 -5.07 13.65 5.82
C GLN A 99 -6.17 13.59 6.90
N VAL A 100 -5.76 13.32 8.14
CA VAL A 100 -6.69 13.34 9.29
C VAL A 100 -6.71 14.76 9.83
N LYS A 101 -7.88 15.38 9.82
CA LYS A 101 -8.06 16.73 10.39
C LYS A 101 -8.01 16.67 11.92
N PRO A 102 -7.64 17.76 12.59
CA PRO A 102 -7.57 17.78 14.06
C PRO A 102 -8.85 17.27 14.74
N GLU A 103 -10.02 17.67 14.23
CA GLU A 103 -11.33 17.28 14.73
C GLU A 103 -11.72 15.82 14.50
N GLU A 104 -11.05 15.15 13.55
CA GLU A 104 -11.25 13.73 13.24
C GLU A 104 -10.36 12.81 14.06
N LYS A 105 -9.38 13.37 14.80
CA LYS A 105 -8.42 12.58 15.56
C LYS A 105 -9.06 12.01 16.82
N ASP A 106 -8.86 10.72 17.02
CA ASP A 106 -9.21 10.06 18.29
C ASP A 106 -8.13 10.36 19.34
N ASN A 107 -8.54 10.77 20.53
CA ASN A 107 -7.63 11.13 21.62
C ASN A 107 -6.81 9.95 22.16
N ASN A 108 -7.21 8.71 21.89
CA ASN A 108 -6.50 7.49 22.30
C ASN A 108 -5.49 7.00 21.26
N LEU A 109 -5.42 7.67 20.10
CA LEU A 109 -4.54 7.32 19.01
C LEU A 109 -3.53 8.42 18.70
N ASP A 110 -2.37 8.01 18.20
CA ASP A 110 -1.37 8.89 17.62
C ASP A 110 -1.35 8.73 16.10
N TYR A 111 -1.12 9.83 15.41
CA TYR A 111 -1.13 9.94 13.94
C TYR A 111 0.18 10.56 13.48
N TYR A 112 0.93 9.82 12.66
CA TYR A 112 2.26 10.21 12.17
C TYR A 112 2.23 10.29 10.65
N GLU A 113 2.27 11.48 10.08
CA GLU A 113 2.44 11.62 8.63
C GLU A 113 3.89 11.24 8.27
N VAL A 114 4.04 10.21 7.46
CA VAL A 114 5.35 9.68 7.06
C VAL A 114 5.75 10.12 5.66
N ALA A 115 4.78 10.30 4.77
CA ALA A 115 5.04 10.72 3.41
C ALA A 115 3.80 11.28 2.71
N GLN A 116 4.06 11.88 1.55
CA GLN A 116 3.08 12.24 0.54
C GLN A 116 3.37 11.45 -0.73
N ASP A 117 2.32 10.87 -1.32
CA ASP A 117 2.39 10.17 -2.59
C ASP A 117 1.57 10.94 -3.63
N ALA A 118 2.22 11.34 -4.71
CA ALA A 118 1.49 11.89 -5.84
C ALA A 118 0.74 10.78 -6.58
N LEU A 119 -0.49 11.05 -6.98
CA LEU A 119 -1.22 10.19 -7.89
C LEU A 119 -0.98 10.65 -9.31
N LEU A 120 -0.28 9.82 -10.05
CA LEU A 120 0.03 10.01 -11.46
C LEU A 120 -1.20 9.67 -12.30
N VAL A 121 -1.58 10.54 -13.23
CA VAL A 121 -2.40 10.14 -14.37
C VAL A 121 -1.45 9.68 -15.47
N ALA A 122 -1.61 8.46 -15.91
CA ALA A 122 -0.70 7.83 -16.86
C ALA A 122 -1.44 7.14 -17.99
N THR A 123 -0.72 6.94 -19.10
CA THR A 123 -1.21 6.16 -20.23
C THR A 123 -0.27 5.00 -20.55
N HIS A 124 -0.80 3.97 -21.21
CA HIS A 124 0.02 2.94 -21.83
C HIS A 124 1.01 3.56 -22.82
N PRO A 125 2.22 3.01 -22.99
CA PRO A 125 3.25 3.56 -23.89
C PRO A 125 2.84 3.66 -25.37
N SER A 126 1.77 2.96 -25.77
CA SER A 126 1.21 3.06 -27.14
C SER A 126 0.54 4.41 -27.43
N VAL A 127 0.18 5.18 -26.39
CA VAL A 127 -0.35 6.54 -26.57
C VAL A 127 0.81 7.46 -26.87
N LYS A 128 0.86 8.00 -28.08
CA LYS A 128 1.92 8.91 -28.54
C LYS A 128 1.35 10.31 -28.72
N GLY A 129 2.21 11.33 -28.59
CA GLY A 129 1.85 12.73 -28.85
C GLY A 129 1.03 13.42 -27.74
N VAL A 130 0.59 12.68 -26.71
CA VAL A 130 -0.18 13.26 -25.58
C VAL A 130 0.69 13.26 -24.32
N THR A 131 1.09 14.43 -23.85
CA THR A 131 1.95 14.62 -22.66
C THR A 131 1.29 15.42 -21.56
N ASN A 132 0.16 16.06 -21.85
CA ASN A 132 -0.58 16.90 -20.92
C ASN A 132 -2.09 16.71 -21.12
N LEU A 133 -2.86 16.75 -20.03
CA LEU A 133 -4.32 16.81 -20.05
C LEU A 133 -4.79 18.00 -19.24
N THR A 134 -5.70 18.78 -19.84
CA THR A 134 -6.42 19.83 -19.08
C THR A 134 -7.55 19.20 -18.24
N THR A 135 -8.06 19.99 -17.30
CA THR A 135 -9.26 19.64 -16.53
C THR A 135 -10.42 19.26 -17.46
N GLU A 136 -10.64 19.99 -18.56
CA GLU A 136 -11.69 19.71 -19.54
C GLU A 136 -11.44 18.40 -20.28
N ASN A 137 -10.18 18.12 -20.66
CA ASN A 137 -9.82 16.84 -21.29
C ASN A 137 -10.12 15.67 -20.35
N LEU A 138 -9.74 15.77 -19.08
CA LEU A 138 -10.03 14.73 -18.08
C LEU A 138 -11.54 14.50 -17.92
N LYS A 139 -12.33 15.57 -17.81
CA LYS A 139 -13.80 15.48 -17.75
C LYS A 139 -14.38 14.81 -18.98
N ALA A 140 -13.90 15.17 -20.18
CA ALA A 140 -14.39 14.61 -21.43
C ALA A 140 -14.02 13.12 -21.56
N ILE A 141 -12.81 12.71 -21.17
CA ILE A 141 -12.36 11.31 -21.19
C ILE A 141 -13.17 10.49 -20.17
N TYR A 142 -13.19 10.91 -18.90
CA TYR A 142 -13.84 10.15 -17.81
C TYR A 142 -15.36 10.10 -17.94
N SER A 143 -16.01 11.06 -18.63
CA SER A 143 -17.45 11.00 -18.96
C SER A 143 -17.75 10.20 -20.22
N GLY A 144 -16.73 9.84 -21.02
CA GLY A 144 -16.92 9.17 -22.30
C GLY A 144 -17.35 10.09 -23.44
N LYS A 145 -17.29 11.42 -23.27
CA LYS A 145 -17.52 12.38 -24.37
C LYS A 145 -16.33 12.41 -25.35
N MET A 146 -15.11 12.16 -24.85
CA MET A 146 -13.92 12.01 -25.64
C MET A 146 -13.52 10.54 -25.63
N THR A 147 -13.49 9.90 -26.79
CA THR A 147 -13.31 8.45 -26.93
C THR A 147 -12.14 8.05 -27.81
N ASN A 148 -11.44 9.02 -28.40
CA ASN A 148 -10.33 8.77 -29.31
C ASN A 148 -9.15 9.71 -29.06
N TRP A 149 -7.94 9.19 -28.96
CA TRP A 149 -6.71 9.94 -28.70
C TRP A 149 -6.38 10.97 -29.77
N LYS A 150 -6.85 10.77 -31.02
CA LYS A 150 -6.71 11.74 -32.11
C LYS A 150 -7.28 13.11 -31.79
N GLN A 151 -8.31 13.17 -30.94
CA GLN A 151 -8.94 14.41 -30.48
C GLN A 151 -7.96 15.26 -29.63
N LEU A 152 -6.87 14.66 -29.16
CA LEU A 152 -5.80 15.29 -28.37
C LEU A 152 -4.46 15.33 -29.11
N GLY A 153 -4.46 15.13 -30.43
CA GLY A 153 -3.24 15.09 -31.23
C GLY A 153 -2.45 13.78 -31.15
N GLY A 154 -3.02 12.77 -30.50
CA GLY A 154 -2.48 11.42 -30.46
C GLY A 154 -2.85 10.56 -31.65
N SER A 155 -2.54 9.26 -31.58
CA SER A 155 -2.89 8.27 -32.60
C SER A 155 -4.41 8.12 -32.76
N ASP A 156 -4.87 7.72 -33.95
CA ASP A 156 -6.27 7.35 -34.19
C ASP A 156 -6.59 6.01 -33.50
N ALA A 157 -6.89 6.09 -32.22
CA ALA A 157 -7.11 4.93 -31.38
C ALA A 157 -8.12 5.25 -30.26
N LYS A 158 -8.96 4.26 -29.95
CA LYS A 158 -9.99 4.38 -28.88
C LYS A 158 -9.32 4.52 -27.52
N ILE A 159 -9.80 5.46 -26.71
CA ILE A 159 -9.39 5.62 -25.30
C ILE A 159 -10.02 4.50 -24.46
N VAL A 160 -9.20 3.77 -23.71
CA VAL A 160 -9.65 2.80 -22.70
C VAL A 160 -9.45 3.38 -21.33
N VAL A 161 -10.54 3.73 -20.65
CA VAL A 161 -10.48 4.32 -19.30
C VAL A 161 -10.43 3.20 -18.26
N LEU A 162 -9.34 3.14 -17.50
CA LEU A 162 -9.18 2.29 -16.32
C LEU A 162 -9.41 3.16 -15.09
N ASP A 163 -10.48 2.88 -14.36
CA ASP A 163 -10.95 3.75 -13.28
C ASP A 163 -10.95 3.02 -11.93
N ARG A 164 -11.10 3.80 -10.86
CA ARG A 164 -11.19 3.30 -9.49
C ARG A 164 -12.61 3.53 -8.95
N PRO A 165 -13.09 2.72 -7.98
CA PRO A 165 -14.34 2.99 -7.28
C PRO A 165 -14.35 4.37 -6.61
N GLU A 166 -15.51 4.94 -6.41
CA GLU A 166 -15.70 6.30 -5.87
C GLU A 166 -15.16 6.45 -4.43
N ASP A 167 -15.11 5.37 -3.66
CA ASP A 167 -14.58 5.34 -2.29
C ASP A 167 -13.05 5.27 -2.21
N GLU A 168 -12.36 5.06 -3.34
CA GLU A 168 -10.90 4.98 -3.38
C GLU A 168 -10.22 6.36 -3.43
N SER A 169 -9.05 6.48 -2.81
CA SER A 169 -8.34 7.76 -2.67
C SER A 169 -7.98 8.41 -4.00
N ALA A 170 -7.60 7.63 -5.01
CA ALA A 170 -7.28 8.16 -6.34
C ALA A 170 -8.51 8.79 -7.01
N LYS A 171 -9.67 8.10 -6.94
CA LYS A 171 -10.92 8.62 -7.48
C LYS A 171 -11.40 9.87 -6.75
N LYS A 172 -11.34 9.86 -5.41
CA LYS A 172 -11.68 11.01 -4.58
C LYS A 172 -10.84 12.25 -4.95
N LEU A 173 -9.53 12.08 -5.18
CA LEU A 173 -8.67 13.18 -5.59
C LEU A 173 -8.96 13.66 -7.02
N LEU A 174 -9.21 12.76 -7.96
CA LEU A 174 -9.66 13.13 -9.30
C LEU A 174 -10.97 13.91 -9.25
N ARG A 175 -11.96 13.45 -8.47
CA ARG A 175 -13.22 14.18 -8.24
C ARG A 175 -12.97 15.57 -7.69
N LYS A 176 -12.25 15.66 -6.60
CA LYS A 176 -11.99 16.91 -5.87
C LYS A 176 -11.31 17.96 -6.74
N HIS A 177 -10.34 17.58 -7.56
CA HIS A 177 -9.45 18.54 -8.21
C HIS A 177 -9.74 18.75 -9.70
N TYR A 178 -10.36 17.77 -10.38
CA TYR A 178 -10.52 17.82 -11.84
C TYR A 178 -11.94 17.47 -12.31
N LEU A 179 -12.52 16.35 -11.86
CA LEU A 179 -13.77 15.86 -12.45
C LEU A 179 -15.00 16.57 -11.89
N GLY A 180 -14.97 17.00 -10.63
CA GLY A 180 -16.17 17.47 -9.90
C GLY A 180 -17.07 16.31 -9.45
N GLU A 181 -17.90 16.58 -8.46
CA GLU A 181 -18.78 15.57 -7.83
C GLU A 181 -19.90 15.08 -8.75
N SER A 182 -20.40 15.95 -9.60
CA SER A 182 -21.57 15.68 -10.46
C SER A 182 -21.25 14.97 -11.77
N LEU A 183 -19.96 14.78 -12.14
CA LEU A 183 -19.61 14.13 -13.39
C LEU A 183 -20.09 12.68 -13.40
N LYS A 184 -20.90 12.31 -14.39
CA LYS A 184 -21.26 10.92 -14.64
C LYS A 184 -20.12 10.21 -15.35
N ASN A 185 -19.65 9.11 -14.76
CA ASN A 185 -18.59 8.30 -15.36
C ASN A 185 -19.04 7.66 -16.66
N SER A 186 -18.10 7.46 -17.56
CA SER A 186 -18.33 6.68 -18.78
C SER A 186 -18.81 5.26 -18.42
N PRO A 187 -19.91 4.78 -19.02
CA PRO A 187 -20.37 3.40 -18.82
C PRO A 187 -19.37 2.36 -19.36
N ASN A 188 -18.43 2.79 -20.20
CA ASN A 188 -17.39 1.94 -20.78
C ASN A 188 -16.09 1.96 -19.95
N ALA A 189 -16.02 2.68 -18.83
CA ALA A 189 -14.85 2.66 -17.95
C ALA A 189 -14.76 1.32 -17.22
N VAL A 190 -13.55 0.74 -17.20
CA VAL A 190 -13.28 -0.50 -16.47
C VAL A 190 -12.88 -0.15 -15.05
N VAL A 191 -13.73 -0.49 -14.09
CA VAL A 191 -13.52 -0.15 -12.68
C VAL A 191 -12.77 -1.28 -11.96
N MET A 192 -11.64 -0.96 -11.37
CA MET A 192 -10.76 -1.90 -10.66
C MET A 192 -10.61 -1.51 -9.18
N ARG A 193 -10.96 -2.44 -8.28
CA ARG A 193 -10.91 -2.17 -6.82
C ARG A 193 -9.50 -2.10 -6.25
N LYS A 194 -8.57 -2.89 -6.78
CA LYS A 194 -7.19 -2.90 -6.30
C LYS A 194 -6.31 -2.03 -7.20
N GLU A 195 -5.43 -1.23 -6.60
CA GLU A 195 -4.50 -0.38 -7.34
C GLU A 195 -3.53 -1.21 -8.20
N ASN A 196 -3.06 -2.36 -7.68
CA ASN A 196 -2.17 -3.26 -8.43
C ASN A 196 -2.84 -3.85 -9.68
N ASP A 197 -4.14 -4.14 -9.62
CA ASP A 197 -4.88 -4.65 -10.80
C ASP A 197 -4.95 -3.57 -11.89
N LEU A 198 -5.19 -2.29 -11.50
CA LEU A 198 -5.16 -1.16 -12.43
C LEU A 198 -3.78 -0.97 -13.03
N ILE A 199 -2.71 -1.06 -12.23
CA ILE A 199 -1.33 -0.92 -12.72
C ILE A 199 -0.98 -2.04 -13.68
N THR A 200 -1.39 -3.27 -13.40
CA THR A 200 -1.20 -4.40 -14.32
C THR A 200 -2.00 -4.20 -15.61
N ALA A 201 -3.24 -3.74 -15.49
CA ALA A 201 -4.09 -3.48 -16.65
C ALA A 201 -3.52 -2.37 -17.55
N ILE A 202 -3.02 -1.27 -16.99
CA ILE A 202 -2.47 -0.16 -17.79
C ILE A 202 -1.21 -0.57 -18.57
N GLN A 203 -0.42 -1.52 -18.04
CA GLN A 203 0.75 -2.06 -18.73
C GLN A 203 0.39 -2.99 -19.88
N ASN A 204 -0.77 -3.65 -19.81
CA ASN A 204 -1.19 -4.68 -20.77
C ASN A 204 -2.30 -4.23 -21.74
N THR A 205 -2.91 -3.06 -21.50
CA THR A 205 -4.01 -2.56 -22.33
C THR A 205 -3.55 -1.37 -23.16
N GLN A 206 -3.38 -1.59 -24.45
CA GLN A 206 -3.02 -0.51 -25.37
C GLN A 206 -4.05 0.63 -25.31
N HIS A 207 -3.56 1.85 -25.45
CA HIS A 207 -4.37 3.08 -25.48
C HIS A 207 -5.17 3.36 -24.21
N SER A 208 -4.80 2.71 -23.09
CA SER A 208 -5.43 2.94 -21.79
C SER A 208 -4.90 4.18 -21.07
N ILE A 209 -5.74 4.70 -20.17
CA ILE A 209 -5.45 5.77 -19.22
C ILE A 209 -5.95 5.36 -17.85
N GLY A 210 -5.22 5.72 -16.79
CA GLY A 210 -5.62 5.49 -15.41
C GLY A 210 -4.82 6.32 -14.43
N ALA A 211 -5.24 6.32 -13.16
CA ALA A 211 -4.57 7.07 -12.09
C ALA A 211 -4.11 6.13 -10.97
N PHE A 212 -2.82 6.22 -10.59
CA PHE A 212 -2.20 5.40 -9.55
C PHE A 212 -0.96 6.07 -8.95
N SER A 213 -0.32 5.43 -7.97
CA SER A 213 0.84 5.93 -7.24
C SER A 213 2.04 6.26 -8.14
N LEU A 214 2.54 7.50 -8.05
CA LEU A 214 3.82 7.88 -8.64
C LEU A 214 4.98 7.14 -7.98
N GLY A 215 4.95 7.01 -6.65
CA GLY A 215 5.97 6.29 -5.89
C GLY A 215 6.07 4.84 -6.34
N TYR A 216 4.94 4.16 -6.57
CA TYR A 216 4.93 2.82 -7.15
C TYR A 216 5.53 2.80 -8.57
N ALA A 217 5.13 3.76 -9.42
CA ALA A 217 5.62 3.83 -10.79
C ALA A 217 7.15 4.01 -10.86
N VAL A 218 7.71 4.82 -9.96
CA VAL A 218 9.16 5.08 -9.87
C VAL A 218 9.90 3.86 -9.32
N SER A 219 9.45 3.34 -8.17
CA SER A 219 10.12 2.21 -7.48
C SER A 219 10.18 0.95 -8.33
N ASN A 220 9.12 0.69 -9.10
CA ASN A 220 8.99 -0.53 -9.91
C ASN A 220 9.30 -0.29 -11.40
N LYS A 221 9.77 0.92 -11.76
CA LYS A 221 10.10 1.28 -13.16
C LYS A 221 8.97 0.93 -14.13
N VAL A 222 7.72 1.24 -13.73
CA VAL A 222 6.54 0.88 -14.52
C VAL A 222 6.59 1.60 -15.87
N PRO A 223 6.49 0.87 -17.01
CA PRO A 223 6.59 1.43 -18.35
C PRO A 223 5.27 2.12 -18.74
N VAL A 224 5.10 3.39 -18.38
CA VAL A 224 3.94 4.22 -18.71
C VAL A 224 4.36 5.63 -19.11
N ASN A 225 3.53 6.31 -19.90
CA ASN A 225 3.69 7.75 -20.12
C ASN A 225 3.07 8.48 -18.94
N LYS A 226 3.86 9.30 -18.26
CA LYS A 226 3.41 10.18 -17.17
C LYS A 226 2.87 11.47 -17.78
N LEU A 227 1.67 11.87 -17.41
CA LEU A 227 1.03 13.06 -17.95
C LEU A 227 1.10 14.23 -16.97
N SER A 228 1.34 15.42 -17.50
CA SER A 228 1.08 16.68 -16.80
C SER A 228 -0.42 16.90 -16.70
N LEU A 229 -0.87 17.59 -15.65
CA LEU A 229 -2.25 18.01 -15.45
C LEU A 229 -2.31 19.53 -15.39
N ASP A 230 -3.07 20.15 -16.30
CA ASP A 230 -3.13 21.60 -16.49
C ASP A 230 -1.72 22.22 -16.61
N GLY A 231 -0.80 21.53 -17.30
CA GLY A 231 0.58 21.93 -17.47
C GLY A 231 1.50 21.68 -16.27
N ILE A 232 1.01 21.07 -15.18
CA ILE A 232 1.79 20.81 -13.97
C ILE A 232 2.21 19.33 -13.95
N GLU A 233 3.52 19.09 -13.97
CA GLU A 233 4.11 17.75 -13.88
C GLU A 233 4.12 17.21 -12.45
N PRO A 234 4.00 15.89 -12.25
CA PRO A 234 4.10 15.24 -10.93
C PRO A 234 5.56 15.14 -10.45
N THR A 235 6.24 16.27 -10.28
CA THR A 235 7.62 16.33 -9.77
C THR A 235 7.64 16.54 -8.26
N PRO A 236 8.72 16.12 -7.56
CA PRO A 236 8.87 16.39 -6.12
C PRO A 236 8.73 17.86 -5.78
N ASP A 237 9.23 18.79 -6.62
CA ASP A 237 9.14 20.23 -6.38
C ASP A 237 7.70 20.75 -6.53
N ASN A 238 6.97 20.30 -7.53
CA ASN A 238 5.56 20.65 -7.71
C ASN A 238 4.67 20.06 -6.61
N ILE A 239 5.04 18.90 -6.05
CA ILE A 239 4.35 18.30 -4.90
C ILE A 239 4.62 19.13 -3.64
N ARG A 240 5.90 19.42 -3.32
CA ARG A 240 6.29 20.22 -2.15
C ARG A 240 5.70 21.64 -2.18
N SER A 241 5.72 22.26 -3.34
CA SER A 241 5.15 23.61 -3.54
C SER A 241 3.63 23.63 -3.66
N LYS A 242 2.96 22.47 -3.53
CA LYS A 242 1.50 22.28 -3.63
C LYS A 242 0.91 22.71 -4.99
N LYS A 243 1.73 22.86 -6.03
CA LYS A 243 1.28 23.12 -7.40
C LYS A 243 0.59 21.88 -7.98
N TYR A 244 1.17 20.69 -7.77
CA TYR A 244 0.55 19.43 -8.16
C TYR A 244 -0.50 19.01 -7.12
N LYS A 245 -1.76 18.94 -7.52
CA LYS A 245 -2.90 18.79 -6.60
C LYS A 245 -3.25 17.33 -6.25
N MET A 246 -2.86 16.38 -7.12
CA MET A 246 -3.16 14.96 -6.95
C MET A 246 -2.20 14.33 -5.93
N VAL A 247 -2.33 14.71 -4.66
CA VAL A 247 -1.45 14.27 -3.57
C VAL A 247 -2.27 13.64 -2.46
N ARG A 248 -1.91 12.42 -2.07
CA ARG A 248 -2.44 11.75 -0.88
C ARG A 248 -1.40 11.75 0.24
N HIS A 249 -1.89 11.96 1.45
CA HIS A 249 -1.07 11.90 2.65
C HIS A 249 -1.04 10.46 3.16
N ILE A 250 0.13 9.97 3.50
CA ILE A 250 0.32 8.65 4.07
C ILE A 250 0.71 8.82 5.53
N SER A 251 -0.12 8.29 6.41
CA SER A 251 0.10 8.36 7.86
C SER A 251 0.09 6.98 8.48
N LEU A 252 0.88 6.81 9.55
CA LEU A 252 0.74 5.71 10.48
C LEU A 252 -0.18 6.11 11.61
N VAL A 253 -0.92 5.14 12.13
CA VAL A 253 -1.80 5.30 13.29
C VAL A 253 -1.46 4.21 14.29
N SER A 254 -1.29 4.57 15.55
CA SER A 254 -1.05 3.62 16.65
C SER A 254 -1.83 4.01 17.90
N PRO A 255 -1.99 3.11 18.85
CA PRO A 255 -2.40 3.50 20.22
C PRO A 255 -1.39 4.50 20.79
N LYS A 256 -1.80 5.32 21.76
CA LYS A 256 -0.91 6.23 22.52
C LYS A 256 0.24 5.49 23.21
N THR A 257 0.00 4.25 23.59
CA THR A 257 1.01 3.38 24.21
C THR A 257 1.19 2.14 23.32
N PRO A 258 1.95 2.27 22.21
CA PRO A 258 2.20 1.14 21.33
C PRO A 258 3.12 0.11 21.97
N LYS A 259 3.01 -1.15 21.53
CA LYS A 259 3.97 -2.20 21.91
C LYS A 259 5.40 -1.79 21.52
N PRO A 260 6.43 -2.21 22.26
CA PRO A 260 7.82 -1.81 22.00
C PRO A 260 8.26 -2.01 20.53
N ALA A 261 7.99 -3.17 19.93
CA ALA A 261 8.34 -3.45 18.54
C ALA A 261 7.62 -2.52 17.53
N ALA A 262 6.35 -2.22 17.77
CA ALA A 262 5.58 -1.27 16.96
C ALA A 262 6.14 0.15 17.08
N LYS A 263 6.52 0.57 18.29
CA LYS A 263 7.16 1.86 18.54
C LYS A 263 8.49 2.00 17.82
N GLU A 264 9.33 0.96 17.85
CA GLU A 264 10.60 0.93 17.13
C GLU A 264 10.39 1.06 15.62
N MET A 265 9.43 0.35 15.04
CA MET A 265 9.10 0.44 13.62
C MET A 265 8.56 1.83 13.24
N ILE A 266 7.70 2.44 14.07
CA ILE A 266 7.21 3.81 13.86
C ILE A 266 8.38 4.80 13.89
N ASN A 267 9.27 4.69 14.88
CA ASN A 267 10.45 5.54 14.99
C ASN A 267 11.36 5.41 13.76
N PHE A 268 11.54 4.20 13.25
CA PHE A 268 12.26 3.99 11.98
C PHE A 268 11.55 4.69 10.83
N ALA A 269 10.25 4.53 10.67
CA ALA A 269 9.48 5.14 9.60
C ALA A 269 9.55 6.69 9.60
N LEU A 270 9.77 7.29 10.78
CA LEU A 270 9.94 8.74 10.97
C LEU A 270 11.40 9.20 10.87
N SER A 271 12.35 8.30 10.70
CA SER A 271 13.78 8.62 10.69
C SER A 271 14.22 9.31 9.40
N ALA A 272 15.36 10.02 9.47
CA ALA A 272 16.01 10.61 8.30
C ALA A 272 16.41 9.55 7.26
N GLU A 273 16.69 8.32 7.69
CA GLU A 273 17.01 7.21 6.80
C GLU A 273 15.77 6.76 6.01
N ALA A 274 14.64 6.54 6.68
CA ALA A 274 13.37 6.21 6.02
C ALA A 274 12.97 7.31 5.04
N THR A 275 13.13 8.60 5.42
CA THR A 275 12.97 9.75 4.54
C THR A 275 13.79 9.62 3.26
N LYS A 276 15.06 9.27 3.36
CA LYS A 276 15.97 9.11 2.21
C LYS A 276 15.55 7.94 1.31
N ILE A 277 15.13 6.82 1.92
CA ILE A 277 14.63 5.64 1.20
C ILE A 277 13.36 6.00 0.42
N LEU A 278 12.39 6.63 1.08
CA LEU A 278 11.12 7.03 0.47
C LEU A 278 11.31 8.04 -0.67
N SER A 279 12.20 9.02 -0.49
CA SER A 279 12.51 10.01 -1.54
C SER A 279 13.09 9.36 -2.79
N LYS A 280 14.00 8.38 -2.64
CA LYS A 280 14.54 7.59 -3.76
C LYS A 280 13.47 6.75 -4.46
N SER A 281 12.42 6.39 -3.75
CA SER A 281 11.28 5.63 -4.25
C SER A 281 10.17 6.51 -4.83
N GLY A 282 10.41 7.81 -5.02
CA GLY A 282 9.45 8.73 -5.65
C GLY A 282 8.36 9.28 -4.72
N PHE A 283 8.46 9.03 -3.40
CA PHE A 283 7.60 9.65 -2.41
C PHE A 283 8.20 10.97 -1.90
N VAL A 284 7.36 11.89 -1.48
CA VAL A 284 7.80 13.12 -0.79
C VAL A 284 7.64 12.91 0.71
N SER A 285 8.75 12.93 1.45
CA SER A 285 8.69 12.76 2.90
C SER A 285 8.14 14.00 3.60
N SER A 286 7.35 13.78 4.67
CA SER A 286 6.80 14.84 5.52
C SER A 286 7.82 15.44 6.49
N SER A 287 8.94 14.75 6.75
CA SER A 287 9.97 15.19 7.71
C SER A 287 10.96 16.24 7.17
N GLN A 288 10.79 16.71 5.93
CA GLN A 288 11.53 17.86 5.38
C GLN A 288 10.64 19.12 5.46
N LYS A 289 10.44 19.62 6.68
CA LYS A 289 10.03 21.00 6.93
C LYS A 289 11.22 21.84 7.32
#